data_607e844b697ed26f6bd325acd23f80a7
#
_entry.id   607e844b697ed26f6bd325acd23f80a7
#
_cell.length_a   1.000
_cell.length_b   1.000
_cell.length_c   1.000
_cell.angle_alpha   90.00
_cell.angle_beta   90.00
_cell.angle_gamma   90.00
#
_symmetry.space_group_name_H-M   'P 1'
#
loop_
_entity.id
_entity.type
_entity.pdbx_description
1 polymer ?
#
loop_
_entity_poly.entity_id
_entity_poly.type
_entity_poly.pdbx_seq_one_letter_code
_entity_poly.pdbx_strand_id
1 'polypeptide(L)'
;MAMGACIALISQIYNIPGNLSSFLFTWSLLTLPIIYVMRSSVASLLYLCGITWYACETGYWGYPESESYLYWGLLLLALPHYYNLYKKHSESNFFTFHNWFIPISVITVLGTLATGFEELMFIAYMSLFGVLYQIGNTTILREQKIRNNGYLVLGSLGSVALLLG
;
A
#
# COMPACT_ATOMS: atom_id res chain seq x y z
N MET A 1 16.32 -5.82 -2.05
CA MET A 1 16.74 -6.50 -3.30
C MET A 1 17.44 -7.83 -3.02
N ALA A 2 18.55 -7.87 -2.26
CA ALA A 2 19.30 -9.12 -2.00
C ALA A 2 18.45 -10.28 -1.45
N MET A 3 17.55 -10.02 -0.50
CA MET A 3 16.69 -11.05 0.09
C MET A 3 15.79 -11.73 -0.95
N GLY A 4 15.16 -10.95 -1.85
CA GLY A 4 14.35 -11.52 -2.92
C GLY A 4 15.17 -12.42 -3.87
N ALA A 5 16.38 -11.99 -4.22
CA ALA A 5 17.28 -12.80 -5.01
C ALA A 5 17.69 -14.10 -4.31
N CYS A 6 17.96 -14.07 -3.00
CA CYS A 6 18.26 -15.27 -2.22
C CYS A 6 17.09 -16.25 -2.19
N ILE A 7 15.85 -15.75 -1.99
CA ILE A 7 14.65 -16.62 -2.00
C ILE A 7 14.49 -17.28 -3.37
N ALA A 8 14.60 -16.49 -4.45
CA ALA A 8 14.49 -17.02 -5.81
C ALA A 8 15.58 -18.07 -6.11
N LEU A 9 16.82 -17.83 -5.68
CA LEU A 9 17.92 -18.74 -5.87
C LEU A 9 17.71 -20.07 -5.11
N ILE A 10 17.27 -20.00 -3.85
CA ILE A 10 16.96 -21.18 -3.04
C ILE A 10 15.85 -21.98 -3.69
N SER A 11 14.78 -21.32 -4.13
CA SER A 11 13.66 -21.96 -4.82
C SER A 11 14.12 -22.70 -6.09
N GLN A 12 15.02 -22.09 -6.87
CA GLN A 12 15.58 -22.71 -8.07
C GLN A 12 16.49 -23.90 -7.73
N ILE A 13 17.38 -23.80 -6.74
CA ILE A 13 18.31 -24.86 -6.35
C ILE A 13 17.57 -26.10 -5.84
N TYR A 14 16.52 -25.89 -5.03
CA TYR A 14 15.75 -26.98 -4.43
C TYR A 14 14.51 -27.37 -5.25
N ASN A 15 14.34 -26.78 -6.45
CA ASN A 15 13.20 -27.05 -7.33
C ASN A 15 11.85 -26.99 -6.59
N ILE A 16 11.70 -26.01 -5.68
CA ILE A 16 10.47 -25.79 -4.91
C ILE A 16 9.47 -25.14 -5.84
N PRO A 17 8.32 -25.77 -6.15
CA PRO A 17 7.28 -25.14 -6.91
C PRO A 17 6.72 -23.96 -6.09
N GLY A 18 6.92 -22.75 -6.55
CA GLY A 18 6.43 -21.53 -5.92
C GLY A 18 5.61 -20.71 -6.90
N ASN A 19 4.58 -20.05 -6.41
CA ASN A 19 3.86 -19.02 -7.16
C ASN A 19 4.37 -17.63 -6.77
N LEU A 20 4.09 -16.64 -7.61
CA LEU A 20 4.55 -15.27 -7.40
C LEU A 20 3.93 -14.67 -6.12
N SER A 21 2.69 -15.01 -5.78
CA SER A 21 2.02 -14.52 -4.58
C SER A 21 2.73 -14.98 -3.30
N SER A 22 3.06 -16.26 -3.17
CA SER A 22 3.81 -16.79 -2.02
C SER A 22 5.20 -16.17 -1.90
N PHE A 23 5.88 -15.94 -3.04
CA PHE A 23 7.16 -15.23 -3.06
C PHE A 23 7.04 -13.80 -2.53
N LEU A 24 6.07 -13.03 -3.02
CA LEU A 24 5.83 -11.64 -2.62
C LEU A 24 5.44 -11.54 -1.13
N PHE A 25 4.61 -12.47 -0.67
CA PHE A 25 4.22 -12.54 0.74
C PHE A 25 5.43 -12.81 1.65
N THR A 26 6.21 -13.83 1.34
CA THR A 26 7.42 -14.18 2.11
C THR A 26 8.44 -13.05 2.11
N TRP A 27 8.67 -12.43 0.95
CA TRP A 27 9.57 -11.29 0.82
C TRP A 27 9.10 -10.09 1.65
N SER A 28 7.80 -9.81 1.65
CA SER A 28 7.22 -8.73 2.45
C SER A 28 7.41 -8.99 3.95
N LEU A 29 7.13 -10.21 4.42
CA LEU A 29 7.35 -10.59 5.83
C LEU A 29 8.81 -10.44 6.26
N LEU A 30 9.75 -10.85 5.42
CA LEU A 30 11.19 -10.74 5.71
C LEU A 30 11.68 -9.28 5.66
N THR A 31 11.00 -8.41 4.93
CA THR A 31 11.34 -6.98 4.86
C THR A 31 10.88 -6.21 6.11
N LEU A 32 9.81 -6.66 6.79
CA LEU A 32 9.27 -6.02 7.98
C LEU A 32 10.30 -5.78 9.10
N PRO A 33 11.08 -6.77 9.56
CA PRO A 33 12.11 -6.55 10.57
C PRO A 33 13.13 -5.48 10.16
N ILE A 34 13.48 -5.42 8.87
CA ILE A 34 14.44 -4.44 8.35
C ILE A 34 13.91 -3.01 8.52
N ILE A 35 12.61 -2.78 8.28
CA ILE A 35 11.98 -1.47 8.44
C ILE A 35 12.18 -0.97 9.87
N TYR A 36 11.97 -1.82 10.87
CA TYR A 36 12.00 -1.45 12.28
C TYR A 36 13.42 -1.40 12.86
N VAL A 37 14.26 -2.39 12.55
CA VAL A 37 15.64 -2.49 13.05
C VAL A 37 16.51 -1.38 12.45
N MET A 38 16.43 -1.19 11.13
CA MET A 38 17.24 -0.19 10.43
C MET A 38 16.55 1.17 10.33
N ARG A 39 15.29 1.29 10.74
CA ARG A 39 14.44 2.50 10.60
C ARG A 39 14.51 3.07 9.18
N SER A 40 14.56 2.20 8.18
CA SER A 40 14.77 2.57 6.79
C SER A 40 13.45 2.90 6.10
N SER A 41 13.29 4.17 5.72
CA SER A 41 12.13 4.63 4.93
C SER A 41 12.12 4.07 3.52
N VAL A 42 13.29 3.76 2.94
CA VAL A 42 13.40 3.10 1.63
C VAL A 42 12.86 1.66 1.71
N ALA A 43 13.24 0.92 2.77
CA ALA A 43 12.71 -0.43 2.98
C ALA A 43 11.19 -0.41 3.15
N SER A 44 10.65 0.61 3.85
CA SER A 44 9.20 0.78 4.01
C SER A 44 8.48 1.05 2.67
N LEU A 45 9.05 1.86 1.77
CA LEU A 45 8.49 2.10 0.44
C LEU A 45 8.51 0.83 -0.42
N LEU A 46 9.63 0.08 -0.41
CA LEU A 46 9.73 -1.20 -1.12
C LEU A 46 8.74 -2.23 -0.56
N TYR A 47 8.56 -2.23 0.75
CA TYR A 47 7.55 -3.07 1.40
C TYR A 47 6.14 -2.72 0.92
N LEU A 48 5.77 -1.42 0.90
CA LEU A 48 4.47 -0.97 0.39
C LEU A 48 4.24 -1.39 -1.07
N CYS A 49 5.26 -1.26 -1.93
CA CYS A 49 5.19 -1.77 -3.30
C CYS A 49 4.97 -3.29 -3.33
N GLY A 50 5.69 -4.04 -2.50
CA GLY A 50 5.61 -5.49 -2.42
C GLY A 50 4.22 -5.99 -2.00
N ILE A 51 3.65 -5.42 -0.93
CA ILE A 51 2.31 -5.80 -0.46
C ILE A 51 1.21 -5.38 -1.43
N THR A 52 1.38 -4.24 -2.12
CA THR A 52 0.44 -3.80 -3.16
C THR A 52 0.46 -4.78 -4.34
N TRP A 53 1.64 -5.17 -4.79
CA TRP A 53 1.78 -6.15 -5.87
C TRP A 53 1.21 -7.51 -5.45
N TYR A 54 1.50 -7.96 -4.23
CA TYR A 54 0.89 -9.18 -3.68
C TYR A 54 -0.63 -9.14 -3.75
N ALA A 55 -1.24 -8.04 -3.32
CA ALA A 55 -2.69 -7.89 -3.36
C ALA A 55 -3.25 -7.85 -4.80
N CYS A 56 -2.53 -7.22 -5.74
CA CYS A 56 -2.91 -7.22 -7.16
C CYS A 56 -2.80 -8.63 -7.77
N GLU A 57 -1.74 -9.37 -7.46
CA GLU A 57 -1.52 -10.73 -7.96
C GLU A 57 -2.61 -11.68 -7.50
N THR A 58 -2.99 -11.60 -6.22
CA THR A 58 -4.03 -12.47 -5.64
C THR A 58 -5.45 -12.03 -5.98
N GLY A 59 -5.68 -10.74 -6.24
CA GLY A 59 -7.03 -10.20 -6.44
C GLY A 59 -7.43 -9.97 -7.90
N TYR A 60 -6.50 -9.58 -8.79
CA TYR A 60 -6.82 -9.29 -10.20
C TYR A 60 -6.49 -10.46 -11.14
N TRP A 61 -5.40 -11.20 -10.90
CA TRP A 61 -4.95 -12.28 -11.79
C TRP A 61 -5.20 -13.68 -11.24
N GLY A 62 -5.43 -13.80 -9.92
CA GLY A 62 -5.90 -15.03 -9.29
C GLY A 62 -7.42 -15.07 -9.19
N TYR A 63 -7.98 -16.25 -8.89
CA TYR A 63 -9.34 -16.29 -8.36
C TYR A 63 -9.32 -15.55 -7.01
N PRO A 64 -10.36 -14.73 -6.69
CA PRO A 64 -10.39 -13.99 -5.43
C PRO A 64 -10.40 -14.97 -4.26
N GLU A 65 -9.21 -15.33 -3.79
CA GLU A 65 -9.03 -16.13 -2.60
C GLU A 65 -9.03 -15.23 -1.37
N SER A 66 -9.38 -15.80 -0.23
CA SER A 66 -9.34 -15.10 1.07
C SER A 66 -7.97 -14.48 1.41
N GLU A 67 -6.93 -14.85 0.67
CA GLU A 67 -5.57 -14.34 0.79
C GLU A 67 -5.44 -12.84 0.47
N SER A 68 -6.29 -12.27 -0.39
CA SER A 68 -6.28 -10.83 -0.71
C SER A 68 -6.50 -9.96 0.54
N TYR A 69 -7.24 -10.46 1.52
CA TYR A 69 -7.48 -9.74 2.78
C TYR A 69 -6.22 -9.61 3.66
N LEU A 70 -5.21 -10.45 3.46
CA LEU A 70 -3.94 -10.35 4.19
C LEU A 70 -3.22 -9.04 3.96
N TYR A 71 -3.46 -8.39 2.80
CA TYR A 71 -2.93 -7.06 2.51
C TYR A 71 -3.25 -6.05 3.61
N TRP A 72 -4.49 -6.04 4.12
CA TRP A 72 -4.90 -5.08 5.14
C TRP A 72 -4.11 -5.28 6.44
N GLY A 73 -3.85 -6.53 6.82
CA GLY A 73 -2.99 -6.86 7.96
C GLY A 73 -1.55 -6.39 7.75
N LEU A 74 -0.99 -6.65 6.56
CA LEU A 74 0.37 -6.22 6.20
C LEU A 74 0.48 -4.68 6.17
N LEU A 75 -0.54 -3.99 5.65
CA LEU A 75 -0.59 -2.52 5.66
C LEU A 75 -0.60 -1.97 7.10
N LEU A 76 -1.41 -2.56 7.99
CA LEU A 76 -1.44 -2.16 9.41
C LEU A 76 -0.07 -2.29 10.07
N LEU A 77 0.71 -3.31 9.72
CA LEU A 77 2.08 -3.49 10.23
C LEU A 77 3.05 -2.40 9.73
N ALA A 78 2.78 -1.72 8.62
CA ALA A 78 3.60 -0.60 8.15
C ALA A 78 3.25 0.74 8.81
N LEU A 79 2.03 0.89 9.35
CA LEU A 79 1.53 2.15 9.90
C LEU A 79 2.38 2.73 11.06
N PRO A 80 2.93 1.94 12.01
CA PRO A 80 3.74 2.49 13.08
C PRO A 80 4.99 3.21 12.56
N HIS A 81 5.62 2.72 11.48
CA HIS A 81 6.74 3.40 10.84
C HIS A 81 6.30 4.72 10.20
N TYR A 82 5.19 4.72 9.46
CA TYR A 82 4.61 5.93 8.87
C TYR A 82 4.23 6.96 9.95
N TYR A 83 3.63 6.53 11.06
CA TYR A 83 3.29 7.40 12.18
C TYR A 83 4.53 8.06 12.82
N ASN A 84 5.65 7.34 12.89
CA ASN A 84 6.90 7.91 13.34
C ASN A 84 7.46 8.97 12.38
N LEU A 85 7.34 8.73 11.05
CA LEU A 85 7.68 9.73 10.04
C LEU A 85 6.78 10.97 10.15
N TYR A 86 5.47 10.75 10.30
CA TYR A 86 4.49 11.83 10.48
C TYR A 86 4.82 12.74 11.66
N LYS A 87 5.20 12.17 12.83
CA LYS A 87 5.50 12.96 14.03
C LYS A 87 6.88 13.62 14.02
N LYS A 88 7.89 12.95 13.49
CA LYS A 88 9.30 13.36 13.67
C LYS A 88 9.94 13.93 12.41
N HIS A 89 9.45 13.58 11.23
CA HIS A 89 10.11 13.87 9.96
C HIS A 89 9.09 14.30 8.87
N SER A 90 8.12 15.15 9.25
CA SER A 90 7.06 15.61 8.34
C SER A 90 7.55 16.42 7.13
N GLU A 91 8.74 16.99 7.19
CA GLU A 91 9.36 17.73 6.08
C GLU A 91 10.22 16.85 5.15
N SER A 92 10.39 15.56 5.49
CA SER A 92 11.20 14.65 4.71
C SER A 92 10.54 14.30 3.37
N ASN A 93 11.35 14.19 2.32
CA ASN A 93 10.90 13.66 1.02
C ASN A 93 10.31 12.24 1.15
N PHE A 94 10.83 11.42 2.07
CA PHE A 94 10.28 10.09 2.34
C PHE A 94 8.87 10.14 2.91
N PHE A 95 8.56 11.12 3.73
CA PHE A 95 7.20 11.34 4.20
C PHE A 95 6.27 11.69 3.03
N THR A 96 6.70 12.57 2.13
CA THR A 96 5.96 12.90 0.91
C THR A 96 5.70 11.66 0.05
N PHE A 97 6.71 10.80 -0.15
CA PHE A 97 6.51 9.55 -0.90
C PHE A 97 5.48 8.64 -0.24
N HIS A 98 5.51 8.47 1.07
CA HIS A 98 4.49 7.67 1.77
C HIS A 98 3.10 8.28 1.65
N ASN A 99 2.97 9.62 1.67
CA ASN A 99 1.68 10.31 1.49
C ASN A 99 1.05 10.06 0.12
N TRP A 100 1.85 9.72 -0.89
CA TRP A 100 1.37 9.32 -2.21
C TRP A 100 1.17 7.82 -2.33
N PHE A 101 2.15 7.03 -1.89
CA PHE A 101 2.13 5.57 -2.05
C PHE A 101 1.02 4.89 -1.26
N ILE A 102 0.78 5.29 -0.01
CA ILE A 102 -0.25 4.66 0.82
C ILE A 102 -1.65 4.83 0.19
N PRO A 103 -2.14 6.04 -0.12
CA PRO A 103 -3.46 6.16 -0.72
C PRO A 103 -3.57 5.54 -2.11
N ILE A 104 -2.52 5.61 -2.96
CA ILE A 104 -2.50 4.91 -4.25
C ILE A 104 -2.63 3.40 -4.04
N SER A 105 -1.86 2.83 -3.12
CA SER A 105 -1.93 1.40 -2.79
C SER A 105 -3.34 1.00 -2.34
N VAL A 106 -3.94 1.75 -1.43
CA VAL A 106 -5.30 1.47 -0.93
C VAL A 106 -6.36 1.58 -2.03
N ILE A 107 -6.28 2.62 -2.88
CA ILE A 107 -7.19 2.78 -4.03
C ILE A 107 -7.07 1.58 -4.98
N THR A 108 -5.84 1.17 -5.31
CA THR A 108 -5.59 0.04 -6.23
C THR A 108 -6.11 -1.27 -5.63
N VAL A 109 -5.84 -1.53 -4.36
CA VAL A 109 -6.26 -2.78 -3.72
C VAL A 109 -7.77 -2.82 -3.45
N LEU A 110 -8.43 -1.69 -3.23
CA LEU A 110 -9.89 -1.68 -3.11
C LEU A 110 -10.56 -2.24 -4.37
N GLY A 111 -9.97 -1.99 -5.54
CA GLY A 111 -10.47 -2.55 -6.81
C GLY A 111 -10.42 -4.08 -6.90
N THR A 112 -9.56 -4.75 -6.13
CA THR A 112 -9.52 -6.22 -6.11
C THR A 112 -10.78 -6.84 -5.48
N LEU A 113 -11.54 -6.07 -4.71
CA LEU A 113 -12.80 -6.50 -4.10
C LEU A 113 -13.99 -6.35 -5.05
N ALA A 114 -13.79 -5.70 -6.22
CA ALA A 114 -14.88 -5.42 -7.18
C ALA A 114 -15.56 -6.69 -7.68
N THR A 115 -14.81 -7.77 -7.90
CA THR A 115 -15.32 -9.04 -8.41
C THR A 115 -16.38 -9.69 -7.51
N GLY A 116 -16.40 -9.35 -6.21
CA GLY A 116 -17.38 -9.88 -5.27
C GLY A 116 -18.52 -8.93 -4.92
N PHE A 117 -18.36 -7.62 -5.17
CA PHE A 117 -19.26 -6.58 -4.65
C PHE A 117 -19.43 -5.41 -5.65
N GLU A 118 -19.66 -5.69 -6.92
CA GLU A 118 -19.73 -4.68 -7.99
C GLU A 118 -20.68 -3.52 -7.67
N GLU A 119 -21.87 -3.82 -7.17
CA GLU A 119 -22.90 -2.81 -6.85
C GLU A 119 -22.48 -1.86 -5.73
N LEU A 120 -21.64 -2.31 -4.80
CA LEU A 120 -21.18 -1.53 -3.66
C LEU A 120 -19.90 -0.73 -3.95
N MET A 121 -19.24 -0.98 -5.08
CA MET A 121 -17.94 -0.37 -5.39
C MET A 121 -18.01 1.15 -5.50
N PHE A 122 -19.09 1.68 -6.07
CA PHE A 122 -19.26 3.14 -6.15
C PHE A 122 -19.29 3.77 -4.75
N ILE A 123 -20.08 3.20 -3.83
CA ILE A 123 -20.18 3.69 -2.45
C ILE A 123 -18.84 3.51 -1.73
N ALA A 124 -18.15 2.38 -1.94
CA ALA A 124 -16.87 2.10 -1.33
C ALA A 124 -15.80 3.10 -1.77
N TYR A 125 -15.69 3.40 -3.08
CA TYR A 125 -14.75 4.39 -3.58
C TYR A 125 -15.10 5.82 -3.14
N MET A 126 -16.39 6.20 -3.15
CA MET A 126 -16.83 7.52 -2.66
C MET A 126 -16.47 7.70 -1.17
N SER A 127 -16.73 6.69 -0.35
CA SER A 127 -16.36 6.74 1.07
C SER A 127 -14.84 6.77 1.27
N LEU A 128 -14.08 5.99 0.49
CA LEU A 128 -12.61 6.00 0.53
C LEU A 128 -12.07 7.40 0.20
N PHE A 129 -12.49 8.00 -0.92
CA PHE A 129 -12.03 9.34 -1.31
C PHE A 129 -12.42 10.40 -0.29
N GLY A 130 -13.60 10.31 0.33
CA GLY A 130 -14.00 11.18 1.43
C GLY A 130 -13.09 11.04 2.65
N VAL A 131 -12.72 9.81 3.03
CA VAL A 131 -11.77 9.55 4.12
C VAL A 131 -10.38 10.07 3.78
N LEU A 132 -9.88 9.82 2.57
CA LEU A 132 -8.58 10.33 2.12
C LEU A 132 -8.53 11.86 2.15
N TYR A 133 -9.59 12.52 1.70
CA TYR A 133 -9.71 13.98 1.76
C TYR A 133 -9.65 14.48 3.21
N GLN A 134 -10.36 13.82 4.12
CA GLN A 134 -10.35 14.19 5.54
C GLN A 134 -8.97 14.00 6.18
N ILE A 135 -8.30 12.86 5.88
CA ILE A 135 -6.92 12.63 6.33
C ILE A 135 -6.00 13.73 5.81
N GLY A 136 -6.12 14.10 4.53
CA GLY A 136 -5.33 15.17 3.91
C GLY A 136 -5.56 16.56 4.54
N ASN A 137 -6.69 16.77 5.19
CA ASN A 137 -7.03 18.00 5.92
C ASN A 137 -6.59 18.00 7.39
N THR A 138 -5.92 16.94 7.88
CA THR A 138 -5.36 16.94 9.23
C THR A 138 -4.29 18.02 9.40
N THR A 139 -4.11 18.51 10.62
CA THR A 139 -3.31 19.70 10.95
C THR A 139 -1.92 19.70 10.29
N ILE A 140 -1.19 18.61 10.39
CA ILE A 140 0.17 18.50 9.85
C ILE A 140 0.19 18.40 8.31
N LEU A 141 -0.75 17.66 7.72
CA LEU A 141 -0.83 17.51 6.26
C LEU A 141 -1.38 18.77 5.57
N ARG A 142 -2.26 19.50 6.21
CA ARG A 142 -2.82 20.76 5.70
C ARG A 142 -1.77 21.85 5.56
N GLU A 143 -0.77 21.89 6.44
CA GLU A 143 0.33 22.85 6.39
C GLU A 143 1.34 22.53 5.27
N GLN A 144 1.32 21.31 4.74
CA GLN A 144 2.18 20.90 3.64
C GLN A 144 1.76 21.56 2.32
N LYS A 145 2.72 21.74 1.41
CA LYS A 145 2.40 22.14 0.04
C LYS A 145 1.48 21.10 -0.60
N ILE A 146 0.51 21.52 -1.40
CA ILE A 146 -0.46 20.64 -2.08
C ILE A 146 0.23 19.46 -2.76
N ARG A 147 1.37 19.71 -3.42
CA ARG A 147 2.17 18.68 -4.09
C ARG A 147 2.67 17.57 -3.16
N ASN A 148 2.83 17.85 -1.87
CA ASN A 148 3.35 16.91 -0.88
C ASN A 148 2.22 16.19 -0.12
N ASN A 149 0.96 16.56 -0.37
CA ASN A 149 -0.21 16.00 0.28
C ASN A 149 -1.01 15.14 -0.70
N GLY A 150 -0.53 13.90 -0.94
CA GLY A 150 -1.18 12.96 -1.84
C GLY A 150 -2.59 12.57 -1.40
N TYR A 151 -2.86 12.51 -0.10
CA TYR A 151 -4.20 12.24 0.44
C TYR A 151 -5.23 13.25 -0.01
N LEU A 152 -4.91 14.55 0.12
CA LEU A 152 -5.81 15.63 -0.30
C LEU A 152 -6.05 15.61 -1.80
N VAL A 153 -4.98 15.47 -2.58
CA VAL A 153 -5.05 15.48 -4.05
C VAL A 153 -5.83 14.29 -4.57
N LEU A 154 -5.52 13.08 -4.13
CA LEU A 154 -6.22 11.88 -4.59
C LEU A 154 -7.65 11.81 -4.08
N GLY A 155 -7.91 12.27 -2.84
CA GLY A 155 -9.26 12.34 -2.31
C GLY A 155 -10.15 13.30 -3.09
N SER A 156 -9.65 14.50 -3.41
CA SER A 156 -10.42 15.51 -4.16
C SER A 156 -10.61 15.11 -5.63
N LEU A 157 -9.53 14.70 -6.31
CA LEU A 157 -9.62 14.30 -7.74
C LEU A 157 -10.46 13.04 -7.91
N GLY A 158 -10.30 12.05 -7.03
CA GLY A 158 -11.07 10.82 -7.08
C GLY A 158 -12.58 11.06 -6.87
N SER A 159 -12.95 11.92 -5.92
CA SER A 159 -14.36 12.30 -5.72
C SER A 159 -14.95 12.98 -6.95
N VAL A 160 -14.21 13.91 -7.57
CA VAL A 160 -14.66 14.60 -8.79
C VAL A 160 -14.78 13.60 -9.97
N ALA A 161 -13.79 12.73 -10.14
CA ALA A 161 -13.80 11.74 -11.20
C ALA A 161 -15.01 10.79 -11.12
N LEU A 162 -15.36 10.32 -9.92
CA LEU A 162 -16.52 9.47 -9.69
C LEU A 162 -17.88 10.20 -9.91
N LEU A 163 -17.92 11.52 -9.75
CA LEU A 163 -19.14 12.29 -9.97
C LEU A 163 -19.38 12.63 -11.44
N LEU A 164 -18.32 12.59 -12.25
CA LEU A 164 -18.38 12.93 -13.69
C LEU A 164 -18.50 11.69 -14.59
N GLY A 165 -18.19 10.48 -14.10
CA GLY A 165 -18.27 9.20 -14.85
C GLY A 165 -19.51 8.42 -14.54
#